data_799bf6d7c69d67516569a8cb0cc9bbd8
#
_entry.id   799bf6d7c69d67516569a8cb0cc9bbd8
#
_cell.length_a   1.000
_cell.length_b   1.000
_cell.length_c   1.000
_cell.angle_alpha   90.00
_cell.angle_beta   90.00
_cell.angle_gamma   90.00
#
_symmetry.space_group_name_H-M   'P 1'
#
loop_
_entity.id
_entity.type
_entity.pdbx_description
1 polymer ?
#
loop_
_entity_poly.entity_id
_entity_poly.type
_entity_poly.pdbx_seq_one_letter_code
_entity_poly.pdbx_strand_id
1 'polypeptide(L)'
;MKNINPTHTHAWKSLEAHKAELSNTTIQDLFKQEKNRFDDYSLTFNNQILVDFSKNNINQTTLSHLRQLAQECSLDSAKEAMFTGEKINRTENRAVLHTALRNRSNTPVLVDGKDVMPEVNAVLAKMKDFCQRIISGEWKGYTGKAITDVVNIGIGGSDLGPYMVTEALRPYKNHLNIHFVSNVDGTHIAETLKKVNPETTLFLVASKTFTTQETMTNAQSARDWLLKAAKDESAVAKHFAALSTNAKDVEKFGIDTNNMFEFWDWVGGRYSLWSAIGLSIALSIGFENFEELLNGAHEMDKHFRSTPIEKNIPTTLALVGLWNTNFLGAQTEAILPYDQYLHRFAAYFQQGNMESNGKYVDRDGNVINNYQTGPIIWGEPGTNGQHAFYQLIHQGTTLIPCDFIAPAQSHNPLADHHNKLLSNFFAQTEALAFGKTKEEVEAEFVKAGKSLDDVKNIVPFKVFTGNKPTNSILVQKITPFTLGALIAMYEHKIFVQGVIFNIFSFDQWGVELGKQLANRILPELTDSEKVASHDSSTNGLINQFKAWR
;
A
#
# COMPACT_ATOMS: atom_id res chain seq x y z
N MET A 1 -19.20 -1.47 -15.29
CA MET A 1 -19.63 -1.06 -13.92
C MET A 1 -20.78 -0.06 -14.02
N LYS A 2 -21.80 -0.17 -13.16
CA LYS A 2 -22.91 0.80 -13.08
C LYS A 2 -22.46 2.05 -12.30
N ASN A 3 -23.00 3.22 -12.68
CA ASN A 3 -22.80 4.47 -11.96
C ASN A 3 -23.96 4.65 -10.98
N ILE A 4 -23.69 4.48 -9.70
CA ILE A 4 -24.69 4.55 -8.64
C ILE A 4 -24.15 5.45 -7.54
N ASN A 5 -24.79 6.60 -7.33
CA ASN A 5 -24.47 7.44 -6.18
C ASN A 5 -24.91 6.71 -4.89
N PRO A 6 -24.01 6.40 -3.95
CA PRO A 6 -24.33 5.61 -2.77
C PRO A 6 -25.41 6.27 -1.90
N THR A 7 -25.46 7.60 -1.82
CA THR A 7 -26.41 8.33 -0.97
C THR A 7 -27.85 8.25 -1.48
N HIS A 8 -28.06 7.85 -2.73
CA HIS A 8 -29.38 7.64 -3.30
C HIS A 8 -29.95 6.23 -3.05
N THR A 9 -29.12 5.31 -2.54
CA THR A 9 -29.54 3.94 -2.24
C THR A 9 -30.43 3.87 -0.99
N HIS A 10 -31.26 2.84 -0.91
CA HIS A 10 -32.08 2.59 0.28
C HIS A 10 -31.19 2.23 1.47
N ALA A 11 -30.15 1.42 1.22
CA ALA A 11 -29.22 0.98 2.26
C ALA A 11 -28.47 2.15 2.92
N TRP A 12 -28.04 3.17 2.15
CA TRP A 12 -27.40 4.36 2.71
C TRP A 12 -28.31 5.10 3.68
N LYS A 13 -29.57 5.33 3.30
CA LYS A 13 -30.56 5.99 4.16
C LYS A 13 -30.84 5.17 5.43
N SER A 14 -30.87 3.85 5.31
CA SER A 14 -31.00 2.96 6.47
C SER A 14 -29.80 3.05 7.40
N LEU A 15 -28.58 3.19 6.86
CA LEU A 15 -27.37 3.40 7.65
C LEU A 15 -27.35 4.75 8.37
N GLU A 16 -27.84 5.82 7.72
CA GLU A 16 -28.01 7.14 8.37
C GLU A 16 -28.97 7.08 9.55
N ALA A 17 -30.12 6.40 9.40
CA ALA A 17 -31.07 6.18 10.49
C ALA A 17 -30.44 5.33 11.60
N HIS A 18 -29.80 4.23 11.24
CA HIS A 18 -29.17 3.29 12.18
C HIS A 18 -28.01 3.94 12.97
N LYS A 19 -27.25 4.86 12.36
CA LYS A 19 -26.25 5.68 13.05
C LYS A 19 -26.86 6.44 14.23
N ALA A 20 -28.04 7.02 14.04
CA ALA A 20 -28.72 7.75 15.11
C ALA A 20 -29.15 6.82 16.24
N GLU A 21 -29.61 5.60 15.93
CA GLU A 21 -29.95 4.58 16.93
C GLU A 21 -28.74 4.15 17.77
N LEU A 22 -27.56 4.03 17.16
CA LEU A 22 -26.30 3.63 17.81
C LEU A 22 -25.56 4.79 18.48
N SER A 23 -26.05 6.03 18.41
CA SER A 23 -25.31 7.23 18.87
C SER A 23 -24.83 7.18 20.32
N ASN A 24 -25.56 6.50 21.19
CA ASN A 24 -25.24 6.33 22.61
C ASN A 24 -24.71 4.92 22.97
N THR A 25 -24.46 4.07 21.97
CA THR A 25 -23.98 2.70 22.18
C THR A 25 -22.47 2.67 22.00
N THR A 26 -21.75 2.27 23.05
CA THR A 26 -20.30 2.11 22.99
C THR A 26 -19.89 0.71 22.55
N ILE A 27 -18.64 0.55 22.12
CA ILE A 27 -18.05 -0.79 21.84
C ILE A 27 -18.16 -1.67 23.10
N GLN A 28 -17.97 -1.11 24.29
CA GLN A 28 -18.12 -1.84 25.56
C GLN A 28 -19.55 -2.36 25.75
N ASP A 29 -20.56 -1.55 25.41
CA ASP A 29 -21.96 -1.98 25.53
C ASP A 29 -22.30 -3.07 24.54
N LEU A 30 -21.76 -3.02 23.32
CA LEU A 30 -21.90 -4.09 22.33
C LEU A 30 -21.29 -5.41 22.82
N PHE A 31 -20.12 -5.40 23.47
CA PHE A 31 -19.54 -6.60 24.09
C PHE A 31 -20.35 -7.14 25.26
N LYS A 32 -21.05 -6.28 26.03
CA LYS A 32 -21.96 -6.73 27.08
C LYS A 32 -23.22 -7.39 26.52
N GLN A 33 -23.73 -6.90 25.40
CA GLN A 33 -24.94 -7.41 24.74
C GLN A 33 -24.69 -8.70 23.94
N GLU A 34 -23.55 -8.81 23.28
CA GLU A 34 -23.19 -9.88 22.34
C GLU A 34 -22.01 -10.69 22.91
N LYS A 35 -22.32 -11.76 23.68
CA LYS A 35 -21.29 -12.55 24.41
C LYS A 35 -20.29 -13.26 23.51
N ASN A 36 -20.69 -13.65 22.29
CA ASN A 36 -19.85 -14.37 21.31
C ASN A 36 -19.30 -13.42 20.26
N ARG A 37 -19.14 -12.13 20.59
CA ARG A 37 -18.82 -11.09 19.63
C ARG A 37 -17.54 -11.36 18.83
N PHE A 38 -16.52 -11.98 19.44
CA PHE A 38 -15.32 -12.37 18.69
C PHE A 38 -15.65 -13.37 17.57
N ASP A 39 -16.41 -14.44 17.88
CA ASP A 39 -16.74 -15.48 16.90
C ASP A 39 -17.65 -14.91 15.78
N ASP A 40 -18.58 -14.02 16.13
CA ASP A 40 -19.53 -13.41 15.19
C ASP A 40 -18.92 -12.34 14.29
N TYR A 41 -17.78 -11.73 14.70
CA TYR A 41 -17.11 -10.61 14.01
C TYR A 41 -15.64 -10.91 13.74
N SER A 42 -15.30 -12.16 13.51
CA SER A 42 -13.99 -12.55 12.99
C SER A 42 -14.10 -13.46 11.77
N LEU A 43 -13.13 -13.38 10.90
CA LEU A 43 -13.03 -14.16 9.67
C LEU A 43 -11.62 -14.70 9.52
N THR A 44 -11.49 -15.92 8.97
CA THR A 44 -10.18 -16.54 8.77
C THR A 44 -9.97 -16.90 7.31
N PHE A 45 -8.77 -16.60 6.80
CA PHE A 45 -8.33 -16.99 5.47
C PHE A 45 -7.27 -18.11 5.58
N ASN A 46 -7.56 -19.27 4.97
CA ASN A 46 -6.66 -20.44 4.88
C ASN A 46 -6.03 -20.87 6.23
N ASN A 47 -6.68 -20.60 7.35
CA ASN A 47 -6.14 -20.79 8.71
C ASN A 47 -4.79 -20.10 8.97
N GLN A 48 -4.43 -19.11 8.17
CA GLN A 48 -3.16 -18.38 8.26
C GLN A 48 -3.31 -16.89 8.53
N ILE A 49 -4.48 -16.31 8.22
CA ILE A 49 -4.78 -14.89 8.50
C ILE A 49 -6.15 -14.85 9.19
N LEU A 50 -6.17 -14.37 10.42
CA LEU A 50 -7.39 -14.09 11.19
C LEU A 50 -7.61 -12.58 11.19
N VAL A 51 -8.80 -12.14 10.85
CA VAL A 51 -9.24 -10.74 10.89
C VAL A 51 -10.37 -10.62 11.91
N ASP A 52 -10.10 -9.96 13.02
CA ASP A 52 -11.07 -9.62 14.05
C ASP A 52 -11.46 -8.13 13.89
N PHE A 53 -12.72 -7.89 13.58
CA PHE A 53 -13.33 -6.56 13.50
C PHE A 53 -14.40 -6.33 14.58
N SER A 54 -14.38 -7.13 15.65
CA SER A 54 -15.33 -7.07 16.76
C SER A 54 -15.24 -5.75 17.54
N LYS A 55 -14.05 -5.11 17.58
CA LYS A 55 -13.82 -3.84 18.27
C LYS A 55 -14.16 -2.62 17.39
N ASN A 56 -15.29 -2.68 16.69
CA ASN A 56 -15.88 -1.57 15.94
C ASN A 56 -17.28 -1.24 16.47
N ASN A 57 -17.75 -0.02 16.25
CA ASN A 57 -19.11 0.43 16.60
C ASN A 57 -20.13 -0.09 15.59
N ILE A 58 -20.27 -1.40 15.48
CA ILE A 58 -21.15 -2.11 14.56
C ILE A 58 -21.88 -3.24 15.27
N ASN A 59 -23.07 -3.57 14.79
CA ASN A 59 -23.83 -4.77 15.16
C ASN A 59 -24.29 -5.50 13.89
N GLN A 60 -25.06 -6.58 14.02
CA GLN A 60 -25.53 -7.35 12.87
C GLN A 60 -26.42 -6.53 11.93
N THR A 61 -27.19 -5.58 12.47
CA THR A 61 -28.01 -4.65 11.65
C THR A 61 -27.12 -3.73 10.81
N THR A 62 -26.06 -3.19 11.41
CA THR A 62 -25.05 -2.39 10.68
C THR A 62 -24.45 -3.18 9.52
N LEU A 63 -23.99 -4.42 9.78
CA LEU A 63 -23.41 -5.29 8.75
C LEU A 63 -24.42 -5.64 7.66
N SER A 64 -25.69 -5.90 8.02
CA SER A 64 -26.74 -6.18 7.06
C SER A 64 -26.95 -5.01 6.09
N HIS A 65 -27.07 -3.78 6.60
CA HIS A 65 -27.23 -2.58 5.77
C HIS A 65 -25.98 -2.29 4.93
N LEU A 66 -24.78 -2.49 5.46
CA LEU A 66 -23.55 -2.32 4.71
C LEU A 66 -23.41 -3.33 3.55
N ARG A 67 -23.80 -4.58 3.77
CA ARG A 67 -23.84 -5.61 2.72
C ARG A 67 -24.88 -5.28 1.65
N GLN A 68 -26.06 -4.81 2.08
CA GLN A 68 -27.09 -4.35 1.17
C GLN A 68 -26.61 -3.15 0.33
N LEU A 69 -25.86 -2.19 0.92
CA LEU A 69 -25.26 -1.08 0.20
C LEU A 69 -24.31 -1.57 -0.90
N ALA A 70 -23.45 -2.55 -0.60
CA ALA A 70 -22.56 -3.13 -1.60
C ALA A 70 -23.32 -3.79 -2.76
N GLN A 71 -24.42 -4.48 -2.46
CA GLN A 71 -25.31 -5.08 -3.47
C GLN A 71 -26.01 -4.02 -4.32
N GLU A 72 -26.59 -2.99 -3.69
CA GLU A 72 -27.24 -1.88 -4.39
C GLU A 72 -26.24 -1.12 -5.27
N CYS A 73 -24.97 -0.98 -4.84
CA CYS A 73 -23.88 -0.43 -5.66
C CYS A 73 -23.33 -1.41 -6.71
N SER A 74 -23.96 -2.59 -6.90
CA SER A 74 -23.60 -3.59 -7.92
C SER A 74 -22.17 -4.11 -7.80
N LEU A 75 -21.68 -4.36 -6.56
CA LEU A 75 -20.31 -4.80 -6.30
C LEU A 75 -19.96 -6.08 -7.06
N ASP A 76 -20.84 -7.09 -7.10
CA ASP A 76 -20.54 -8.37 -7.76
C ASP A 76 -20.33 -8.19 -9.27
N SER A 77 -21.14 -7.35 -9.93
CA SER A 77 -20.92 -7.00 -11.33
C SER A 77 -19.61 -6.27 -11.55
N ALA A 78 -19.19 -5.41 -10.61
CA ALA A 78 -17.91 -4.71 -10.69
C ALA A 78 -16.71 -5.65 -10.49
N LYS A 79 -16.82 -6.64 -9.58
CA LYS A 79 -15.81 -7.71 -9.41
C LYS A 79 -15.62 -8.46 -10.73
N GLU A 80 -16.70 -8.97 -11.31
CA GLU A 80 -16.61 -9.72 -12.58
C GLU A 80 -16.03 -8.85 -13.70
N ALA A 81 -16.44 -7.60 -13.83
CA ALA A 81 -15.88 -6.68 -14.82
C ALA A 81 -14.35 -6.52 -14.68
N MET A 82 -13.83 -6.44 -13.45
CA MET A 82 -12.39 -6.39 -13.22
C MET A 82 -11.70 -7.71 -13.61
N PHE A 83 -12.20 -8.84 -13.15
CA PHE A 83 -11.56 -10.13 -13.38
C PHE A 83 -11.65 -10.63 -14.82
N THR A 84 -12.63 -10.16 -15.59
CA THR A 84 -12.84 -10.57 -17.00
C THR A 84 -12.18 -9.64 -18.02
N GLY A 85 -11.50 -8.57 -17.57
CA GLY A 85 -10.75 -7.68 -18.44
C GLY A 85 -11.59 -6.58 -19.09
N GLU A 86 -12.78 -6.27 -18.56
CA GLU A 86 -13.50 -5.08 -18.99
C GLU A 86 -12.70 -3.81 -18.72
N LYS A 87 -12.82 -2.81 -19.58
CA LYS A 87 -12.13 -1.51 -19.45
C LYS A 87 -12.79 -0.65 -18.37
N ILE A 88 -12.63 -1.07 -17.11
CA ILE A 88 -13.20 -0.37 -15.97
C ILE A 88 -12.52 0.96 -15.62
N ASN A 89 -11.28 1.16 -16.04
CA ASN A 89 -10.60 2.46 -16.03
C ASN A 89 -11.00 3.25 -17.28
N ARG A 90 -12.19 3.84 -17.26
CA ARG A 90 -12.79 4.48 -18.44
C ARG A 90 -12.08 5.76 -18.84
N THR A 91 -11.54 6.54 -17.89
CA THR A 91 -10.87 7.80 -18.18
C THR A 91 -9.59 7.62 -18.99
N GLU A 92 -8.97 6.44 -18.94
CA GLU A 92 -7.80 6.06 -19.75
C GLU A 92 -8.14 4.96 -20.78
N ASN A 93 -9.39 4.49 -20.84
CA ASN A 93 -9.87 3.41 -21.73
C ASN A 93 -9.06 2.11 -21.58
N ARG A 94 -8.79 1.68 -20.34
CA ARG A 94 -7.95 0.51 -20.01
C ARG A 94 -8.68 -0.50 -19.14
N ALA A 95 -8.35 -1.78 -19.32
CA ALA A 95 -8.63 -2.81 -18.34
C ALA A 95 -7.78 -2.60 -17.08
N VAL A 96 -8.12 -3.30 -15.99
CA VAL A 96 -7.38 -3.26 -14.72
C VAL A 96 -7.13 -4.70 -14.31
N LEU A 97 -5.93 -5.21 -14.61
CA LEU A 97 -5.64 -6.64 -14.55
C LEU A 97 -4.38 -6.99 -13.76
N HIS A 98 -4.10 -6.26 -12.68
CA HIS A 98 -3.07 -6.73 -11.73
C HIS A 98 -3.37 -8.14 -11.20
N THR A 99 -4.64 -8.58 -11.19
CA THR A 99 -5.04 -9.96 -10.87
C THR A 99 -4.56 -10.99 -11.90
N ALA A 100 -4.45 -10.64 -13.19
CA ALA A 100 -3.90 -11.52 -14.19
C ALA A 100 -2.40 -11.79 -14.02
N LEU A 101 -1.64 -10.82 -13.51
CA LEU A 101 -0.20 -10.96 -13.23
C LEU A 101 0.10 -12.07 -12.21
N ARG A 102 -0.85 -12.34 -11.32
CA ARG A 102 -0.75 -13.33 -10.25
C ARG A 102 -1.72 -14.51 -10.42
N ASN A 103 -2.34 -14.62 -11.60
CA ASN A 103 -3.23 -15.73 -11.91
C ASN A 103 -2.42 -17.03 -12.10
N ARG A 104 -2.48 -17.92 -11.10
CA ARG A 104 -1.75 -19.20 -11.11
C ARG A 104 -2.59 -20.36 -11.63
N SER A 105 -3.89 -20.13 -11.91
CA SER A 105 -4.76 -21.15 -12.52
C SER A 105 -4.59 -21.26 -14.04
N ASN A 106 -3.93 -20.30 -14.68
CA ASN A 106 -3.84 -20.14 -16.14
C ASN A 106 -5.21 -20.06 -16.86
N THR A 107 -6.28 -19.77 -16.12
CA THR A 107 -7.58 -19.48 -16.74
C THR A 107 -7.42 -18.27 -17.67
N PRO A 108 -7.88 -18.33 -18.92
CA PRO A 108 -7.76 -17.21 -19.85
C PRO A 108 -8.37 -15.92 -19.30
N VAL A 109 -7.68 -14.80 -19.49
CA VAL A 109 -8.17 -13.46 -19.20
C VAL A 109 -8.10 -12.64 -20.47
N LEU A 110 -9.25 -12.14 -20.93
CA LEU A 110 -9.36 -11.53 -22.24
C LEU A 110 -9.35 -10.00 -22.16
N VAL A 111 -8.49 -9.38 -22.96
CA VAL A 111 -8.53 -7.93 -23.23
C VAL A 111 -8.71 -7.76 -24.74
N ASP A 112 -9.78 -7.07 -25.14
CA ASP A 112 -10.15 -6.89 -26.55
C ASP A 112 -10.18 -8.22 -27.34
N GLY A 113 -10.61 -9.31 -26.68
CA GLY A 113 -10.70 -10.65 -27.26
C GLY A 113 -9.40 -11.45 -27.29
N LYS A 114 -8.28 -10.89 -26.83
CA LYS A 114 -6.97 -11.56 -26.76
C LYS A 114 -6.69 -12.04 -25.35
N ASP A 115 -6.29 -13.29 -25.18
CA ASP A 115 -5.83 -13.83 -23.90
C ASP A 115 -4.45 -13.24 -23.55
N VAL A 116 -4.36 -12.62 -22.36
CA VAL A 116 -3.11 -12.01 -21.87
C VAL A 116 -2.20 -12.99 -21.13
N MET A 117 -2.69 -14.15 -20.74
CA MET A 117 -1.95 -15.10 -19.90
C MET A 117 -0.68 -15.66 -20.55
N PRO A 118 -0.66 -15.98 -21.87
CA PRO A 118 0.57 -16.44 -22.53
C PRO A 118 1.72 -15.42 -22.43
N GLU A 119 1.43 -14.12 -22.60
CA GLU A 119 2.44 -13.07 -22.48
C GLU A 119 2.90 -12.87 -21.04
N VAL A 120 1.99 -12.89 -20.06
CA VAL A 120 2.30 -12.84 -18.62
C VAL A 120 3.26 -13.97 -18.25
N ASN A 121 2.95 -15.21 -18.65
CA ASN A 121 3.79 -16.37 -18.36
C ASN A 121 5.16 -16.30 -19.05
N ALA A 122 5.23 -15.76 -20.26
CA ALA A 122 6.50 -15.57 -20.97
C ALA A 122 7.42 -14.59 -20.21
N VAL A 123 6.88 -13.49 -19.70
CA VAL A 123 7.65 -12.52 -18.89
C VAL A 123 8.09 -13.16 -17.56
N LEU A 124 7.22 -13.90 -16.89
CA LEU A 124 7.59 -14.63 -15.65
C LEU A 124 8.71 -15.65 -15.91
N ALA A 125 8.65 -16.40 -17.00
CA ALA A 125 9.71 -17.35 -17.38
C ALA A 125 11.04 -16.62 -17.65
N LYS A 126 11.01 -15.48 -18.35
CA LYS A 126 12.18 -14.64 -18.60
C LYS A 126 12.77 -14.08 -17.30
N MET A 127 11.92 -13.63 -16.37
CA MET A 127 12.37 -13.19 -15.05
C MET A 127 13.04 -14.33 -14.27
N LYS A 128 12.47 -15.54 -14.32
CA LYS A 128 13.03 -16.73 -13.67
C LYS A 128 14.44 -17.05 -14.16
N ASP A 129 14.62 -17.13 -15.47
CA ASP A 129 15.94 -17.38 -16.10
C ASP A 129 16.94 -16.31 -15.66
N PHE A 130 16.55 -15.03 -15.78
CA PHE A 130 17.43 -13.92 -15.39
C PHE A 130 17.82 -13.97 -13.92
N CYS A 131 16.86 -14.21 -13.01
CA CYS A 131 17.14 -14.38 -11.57
C CYS A 131 18.10 -15.53 -11.31
N GLN A 132 17.91 -16.68 -11.94
CA GLN A 132 18.79 -17.83 -11.78
C GLN A 132 20.23 -17.50 -12.20
N ARG A 133 20.44 -16.86 -13.35
CA ARG A 133 21.76 -16.47 -13.85
C ARG A 133 22.45 -15.43 -12.97
N ILE A 134 21.73 -14.46 -12.42
CA ILE A 134 22.28 -13.47 -11.51
C ILE A 134 22.63 -14.12 -10.17
N ILE A 135 21.70 -14.86 -9.56
CA ILE A 135 21.88 -15.46 -8.22
C ILE A 135 22.95 -16.56 -8.25
N SER A 136 23.04 -17.37 -9.30
CA SER A 136 24.10 -18.38 -9.44
C SER A 136 25.48 -17.78 -9.70
N GLY A 137 25.56 -16.49 -10.04
CA GLY A 137 26.79 -15.83 -10.45
C GLY A 137 27.26 -16.24 -11.86
N GLU A 138 26.40 -16.84 -12.69
CA GLU A 138 26.66 -17.06 -14.13
C GLU A 138 26.75 -15.74 -14.87
N TRP A 139 25.84 -14.80 -14.56
CA TRP A 139 25.89 -13.45 -15.09
C TRP A 139 27.09 -12.68 -14.49
N LYS A 140 27.88 -12.09 -15.36
CA LYS A 140 29.11 -11.38 -14.97
C LYS A 140 29.07 -9.92 -15.39
N GLY A 141 29.59 -9.06 -14.53
CA GLY A 141 29.89 -7.67 -14.86
C GLY A 141 31.01 -7.54 -15.89
N TYR A 142 31.36 -6.31 -16.25
CA TYR A 142 32.33 -6.01 -17.30
C TYR A 142 33.76 -6.55 -16.99
N THR A 143 34.10 -6.75 -15.72
CA THR A 143 35.38 -7.34 -15.31
C THR A 143 35.35 -8.86 -15.15
N GLY A 144 34.22 -9.52 -15.45
CA GLY A 144 34.06 -10.97 -15.23
C GLY A 144 33.70 -11.36 -13.80
N LYS A 145 33.49 -10.41 -12.87
CA LYS A 145 33.03 -10.67 -11.50
C LYS A 145 31.51 -10.90 -11.48
N ALA A 146 31.04 -11.72 -10.54
CA ALA A 146 29.61 -11.93 -10.30
C ALA A 146 28.96 -10.65 -9.71
N ILE A 147 27.66 -10.48 -9.94
CA ILE A 147 26.89 -9.40 -9.35
C ILE A 147 26.67 -9.67 -7.86
N THR A 148 26.85 -8.66 -7.03
CA THR A 148 26.62 -8.68 -5.58
C THR A 148 25.58 -7.68 -5.12
N ASP A 149 25.41 -6.61 -5.88
CA ASP A 149 24.52 -5.51 -5.56
C ASP A 149 23.55 -5.23 -6.72
N VAL A 150 22.28 -5.00 -6.39
CA VAL A 150 21.25 -4.63 -7.34
C VAL A 150 20.66 -3.29 -6.89
N VAL A 151 20.63 -2.31 -7.77
CA VAL A 151 20.04 -0.98 -7.51
C VAL A 151 18.78 -0.82 -8.35
N ASN A 152 17.63 -0.81 -7.72
CA ASN A 152 16.35 -0.51 -8.36
C ASN A 152 16.16 0.99 -8.45
N ILE A 153 16.15 1.53 -9.66
CA ILE A 153 15.91 2.96 -9.94
C ILE A 153 14.49 3.11 -10.46
N GLY A 154 13.59 3.65 -9.65
CA GLY A 154 12.18 3.82 -9.99
C GLY A 154 11.49 4.69 -8.95
N ILE A 155 10.35 5.27 -9.25
CA ILE A 155 9.59 6.14 -8.35
C ILE A 155 8.11 5.73 -8.29
N GLY A 156 7.42 6.06 -7.19
CA GLY A 156 6.03 5.72 -6.98
C GLY A 156 5.81 4.21 -6.97
N GLY A 157 4.95 3.69 -7.85
CA GLY A 157 4.67 2.24 -7.92
C GLY A 157 5.87 1.38 -8.30
N SER A 158 6.87 1.95 -8.99
CA SER A 158 8.12 1.25 -9.33
C SER A 158 9.14 1.20 -8.18
N ASP A 159 8.84 1.83 -7.04
CA ASP A 159 9.66 1.85 -5.82
C ASP A 159 8.93 1.27 -4.62
N LEU A 160 7.77 1.84 -4.26
CA LEU A 160 7.11 1.59 -2.98
C LEU A 160 6.73 0.12 -2.76
N GLY A 161 6.14 -0.54 -3.77
CA GLY A 161 5.77 -1.95 -3.69
C GLY A 161 7.00 -2.86 -3.59
N PRO A 162 7.95 -2.80 -4.54
CA PRO A 162 9.20 -3.56 -4.47
C PRO A 162 9.99 -3.35 -3.18
N TYR A 163 10.13 -2.11 -2.72
CA TYR A 163 10.84 -1.80 -1.47
C TYR A 163 10.13 -2.41 -0.27
N MET A 164 8.82 -2.22 -0.15
CA MET A 164 8.02 -2.76 0.95
C MET A 164 8.13 -4.28 1.03
N VAL A 165 7.99 -5.00 -0.09
CA VAL A 165 8.05 -6.46 -0.11
C VAL A 165 9.46 -6.97 0.18
N THR A 166 10.50 -6.32 -0.35
CA THR A 166 11.90 -6.67 -0.08
C THR A 166 12.23 -6.54 1.41
N GLU A 167 11.76 -5.47 2.07
CA GLU A 167 11.93 -5.31 3.53
C GLU A 167 11.11 -6.33 4.31
N ALA A 168 9.86 -6.56 3.93
CA ALA A 168 8.98 -7.50 4.62
C ALA A 168 9.47 -8.95 4.53
N LEU A 169 10.10 -9.32 3.43
CA LEU A 169 10.63 -10.66 3.18
C LEU A 169 12.15 -10.77 3.36
N ARG A 170 12.78 -9.84 4.07
CA ARG A 170 14.21 -9.89 4.40
C ARG A 170 14.67 -11.22 5.01
N PRO A 171 13.90 -11.96 5.81
CA PRO A 171 14.27 -13.29 6.28
C PRO A 171 14.49 -14.34 5.17
N TYR A 172 13.96 -14.10 3.97
CA TYR A 172 14.11 -14.96 2.77
C TYR A 172 15.18 -14.48 1.81
N LYS A 173 15.88 -13.38 2.15
CA LYS A 173 16.94 -12.79 1.33
C LYS A 173 18.06 -13.78 1.05
N ASN A 174 18.51 -13.83 -0.21
CA ASN A 174 19.76 -14.50 -0.60
C ASN A 174 20.98 -13.59 -0.37
N HIS A 175 22.10 -13.87 -1.04
CA HIS A 175 23.36 -13.13 -0.88
C HIS A 175 23.39 -11.75 -1.55
N LEU A 176 22.45 -11.44 -2.48
CA LEU A 176 22.40 -10.15 -3.17
C LEU A 176 21.95 -9.02 -2.23
N ASN A 177 22.59 -7.87 -2.33
CA ASN A 177 22.15 -6.66 -1.66
C ASN A 177 21.26 -5.84 -2.61
N ILE A 178 20.05 -5.53 -2.17
CA ILE A 178 19.11 -4.74 -2.97
C ILE A 178 19.05 -3.33 -2.40
N HIS A 179 19.23 -2.35 -3.27
CA HIS A 179 19.15 -0.93 -2.97
C HIS A 179 18.04 -0.30 -3.79
N PHE A 180 17.38 0.71 -3.24
CA PHE A 180 16.31 1.45 -3.92
C PHE A 180 16.69 2.91 -4.05
N VAL A 181 16.50 3.48 -5.24
CA VAL A 181 16.72 4.90 -5.54
C VAL A 181 15.48 5.44 -6.26
N SER A 182 14.80 6.38 -5.64
CA SER A 182 13.55 6.93 -6.15
C SER A 182 13.55 8.44 -6.30
N ASN A 183 14.07 9.17 -5.32
CA ASN A 183 14.02 10.63 -5.31
C ASN A 183 15.01 11.23 -6.33
N VAL A 184 14.61 12.29 -7.01
CA VAL A 184 15.49 13.07 -7.90
C VAL A 184 16.52 13.94 -7.13
N ASP A 185 16.35 14.08 -5.81
CA ASP A 185 17.40 14.63 -4.96
C ASP A 185 18.68 13.81 -5.14
N GLY A 186 19.74 14.46 -5.66
CA GLY A 186 21.02 13.83 -5.94
C GLY A 186 21.65 13.12 -4.74
N THR A 187 21.27 13.47 -3.53
CA THR A 187 21.70 12.77 -2.30
C THR A 187 21.35 11.29 -2.34
N HIS A 188 20.14 10.93 -2.83
CA HIS A 188 19.67 9.54 -2.83
C HIS A 188 20.56 8.63 -3.68
N ILE A 189 20.83 9.02 -4.93
CA ILE A 189 21.72 8.24 -5.80
C ILE A 189 23.18 8.32 -5.33
N ALA A 190 23.66 9.48 -4.92
CA ALA A 190 25.05 9.67 -4.48
C ALA A 190 25.40 8.79 -3.26
N GLU A 191 24.54 8.78 -2.23
CA GLU A 191 24.74 7.94 -1.04
C GLU A 191 24.62 6.44 -1.35
N THR A 192 23.84 6.06 -2.34
CA THR A 192 23.75 4.67 -2.79
C THR A 192 25.02 4.26 -3.54
N LEU A 193 25.51 5.07 -4.47
CA LEU A 193 26.72 4.77 -5.25
C LEU A 193 27.99 4.66 -4.39
N LYS A 194 28.05 5.29 -3.21
CA LYS A 194 29.14 5.13 -2.25
C LYS A 194 29.20 3.73 -1.61
N LYS A 195 28.08 3.00 -1.59
CA LYS A 195 27.93 1.69 -0.93
C LYS A 195 28.17 0.52 -1.86
N VAL A 196 28.18 0.74 -3.17
CA VAL A 196 28.25 -0.30 -4.20
C VAL A 196 29.50 -0.20 -5.05
N ASN A 197 29.87 -1.33 -5.71
CA ASN A 197 31.06 -1.40 -6.55
C ASN A 197 30.64 -1.46 -8.04
N PRO A 198 31.19 -0.60 -8.93
CA PRO A 198 30.82 -0.60 -10.35
C PRO A 198 31.07 -1.93 -11.07
N GLU A 199 32.02 -2.75 -10.60
CA GLU A 199 32.32 -4.05 -11.22
C GLU A 199 31.28 -5.13 -10.92
N THR A 200 30.48 -4.96 -9.85
CA THR A 200 29.55 -6.00 -9.33
C THR A 200 28.12 -5.49 -9.10
N THR A 201 27.79 -4.31 -9.62
CA THR A 201 26.46 -3.71 -9.46
C THR A 201 25.60 -3.86 -10.70
N LEU A 202 24.37 -4.31 -10.54
CA LEU A 202 23.33 -4.34 -11.57
C LEU A 202 22.30 -3.24 -11.27
N PHE A 203 21.96 -2.42 -12.26
CA PHE A 203 20.92 -1.39 -12.17
C PHE A 203 19.66 -1.86 -12.89
N LEU A 204 18.51 -1.80 -12.21
CA LEU A 204 17.19 -2.02 -12.78
C LEU A 204 16.53 -0.65 -12.99
N VAL A 205 16.33 -0.26 -14.24
CA VAL A 205 15.65 1.02 -14.58
C VAL A 205 14.17 0.75 -14.77
N ALA A 206 13.39 1.09 -13.74
CA ALA A 206 11.97 0.80 -13.64
C ALA A 206 11.12 2.01 -14.03
N SER A 207 10.80 2.13 -15.32
CA SER A 207 9.95 3.19 -15.87
C SER A 207 9.12 2.67 -17.05
N LYS A 208 7.78 2.70 -16.91
CA LYS A 208 6.87 2.18 -17.92
C LYS A 208 7.13 2.79 -19.31
N THR A 209 7.23 4.11 -19.39
CA THR A 209 7.46 4.87 -20.63
C THR A 209 8.93 5.12 -20.93
N PHE A 210 9.83 4.83 -19.99
CA PHE A 210 11.25 5.16 -20.04
C PHE A 210 11.52 6.67 -20.21
N THR A 211 10.60 7.51 -19.70
CA THR A 211 10.64 8.99 -19.80
C THR A 211 10.40 9.69 -18.47
N THR A 212 10.16 8.95 -17.38
CA THR A 212 9.94 9.55 -16.06
C THR A 212 11.18 10.31 -15.62
N GLN A 213 11.06 11.62 -15.39
CA GLN A 213 12.18 12.53 -15.15
C GLN A 213 13.10 12.05 -14.03
N GLU A 214 12.55 11.72 -12.86
CA GLU A 214 13.30 11.28 -11.68
C GLU A 214 14.08 10.01 -11.98
N THR A 215 13.42 9.02 -12.59
CA THR A 215 14.03 7.73 -12.92
C THR A 215 15.14 7.89 -13.94
N MET A 216 14.91 8.65 -15.01
CA MET A 216 15.92 8.85 -16.07
C MET A 216 17.10 9.69 -15.61
N THR A 217 16.89 10.69 -14.74
CA THR A 217 17.97 11.48 -14.15
C THR A 217 18.87 10.59 -13.28
N ASN A 218 18.28 9.78 -12.42
CA ASN A 218 19.05 8.86 -11.57
C ASN A 218 19.73 7.74 -12.40
N ALA A 219 19.06 7.21 -13.42
CA ALA A 219 19.63 6.21 -14.31
C ALA A 219 20.83 6.76 -15.10
N GLN A 220 20.76 8.01 -15.59
CA GLN A 220 21.88 8.66 -16.26
C GLN A 220 23.07 8.85 -15.31
N SER A 221 22.80 9.30 -14.07
CA SER A 221 23.87 9.45 -13.05
C SER A 221 24.55 8.10 -12.73
N ALA A 222 23.78 7.02 -12.65
CA ALA A 222 24.31 5.66 -12.45
C ALA A 222 25.13 5.20 -13.65
N ARG A 223 24.68 5.49 -14.87
CA ARG A 223 25.40 5.16 -16.12
C ARG A 223 26.73 5.90 -16.19
N ASP A 224 26.74 7.21 -15.93
CA ASP A 224 27.96 8.01 -15.95
C ASP A 224 28.97 7.51 -14.90
N TRP A 225 28.49 7.15 -13.70
CA TRP A 225 29.32 6.56 -12.65
C TRP A 225 29.93 5.21 -13.08
N LEU A 226 29.14 4.31 -13.70
CA LEU A 226 29.64 3.05 -14.24
C LEU A 226 30.70 3.28 -15.30
N LEU A 227 30.42 4.15 -16.30
CA LEU A 227 31.31 4.40 -17.43
C LEU A 227 32.60 5.12 -17.03
N LYS A 228 32.57 5.92 -15.96
CA LYS A 228 33.80 6.50 -15.38
C LYS A 228 34.78 5.43 -14.91
N ALA A 229 34.26 4.28 -14.42
CA ALA A 229 35.08 3.16 -14.00
C ALA A 229 35.42 2.21 -15.15
N ALA A 230 34.42 1.80 -15.93
CA ALA A 230 34.57 0.82 -17.00
C ALA A 230 35.31 1.36 -18.24
N LYS A 231 35.14 2.64 -18.57
CA LYS A 231 35.69 3.33 -19.75
C LYS A 231 35.32 2.65 -21.09
N ASP A 232 34.20 1.92 -21.10
CA ASP A 232 33.69 1.17 -22.23
C ASP A 232 32.16 1.15 -22.21
N GLU A 233 31.54 1.70 -23.24
CA GLU A 233 30.07 1.76 -23.40
C GLU A 233 29.41 0.36 -23.35
N SER A 234 30.11 -0.68 -23.82
CA SER A 234 29.62 -2.06 -23.81
C SER A 234 29.34 -2.60 -22.39
N ALA A 235 29.89 -1.95 -21.36
CA ALA A 235 29.64 -2.30 -19.97
C ALA A 235 28.16 -2.11 -19.58
N VAL A 236 27.45 -1.15 -20.22
CA VAL A 236 26.04 -0.88 -19.93
C VAL A 236 25.19 -2.12 -20.14
N ALA A 237 25.39 -2.87 -21.22
CA ALA A 237 24.64 -4.10 -21.49
C ALA A 237 24.79 -5.19 -20.43
N LYS A 238 25.88 -5.15 -19.64
CA LYS A 238 26.16 -6.12 -18.56
C LYS A 238 25.70 -5.66 -17.17
N HIS A 239 25.42 -4.37 -17.03
CA HIS A 239 25.13 -3.76 -15.73
C HIS A 239 23.77 -3.09 -15.64
N PHE A 240 23.00 -3.08 -16.72
CA PHE A 240 21.66 -2.49 -16.75
C PHE A 240 20.62 -3.44 -17.31
N ALA A 241 19.46 -3.46 -16.70
CA ALA A 241 18.24 -4.06 -17.20
C ALA A 241 17.09 -3.04 -17.13
N ALA A 242 16.13 -3.13 -18.04
CA ALA A 242 15.00 -2.21 -18.09
C ALA A 242 13.68 -2.93 -17.76
N LEU A 243 12.86 -2.29 -16.93
CA LEU A 243 11.50 -2.70 -16.66
C LEU A 243 10.58 -1.65 -17.33
N SER A 244 10.21 -1.91 -18.57
CA SER A 244 9.62 -0.88 -19.46
C SER A 244 8.78 -1.47 -20.59
N THR A 245 8.01 -0.61 -21.24
CA THR A 245 7.28 -0.93 -22.49
C THR A 245 7.92 -0.27 -23.72
N ASN A 246 8.99 0.54 -23.54
CA ASN A 246 9.58 1.39 -24.59
C ASN A 246 10.96 0.86 -25.03
N ALA A 247 10.98 -0.16 -25.89
CA ALA A 247 12.21 -0.76 -26.38
C ALA A 247 13.15 0.24 -27.09
N LYS A 248 12.58 1.21 -27.83
CA LYS A 248 13.37 2.19 -28.59
C LYS A 248 14.25 3.07 -27.68
N ASP A 249 13.68 3.61 -26.60
CA ASP A 249 14.44 4.46 -25.69
C ASP A 249 15.35 3.64 -24.78
N VAL A 250 14.99 2.41 -24.45
CA VAL A 250 15.83 1.44 -23.74
C VAL A 250 17.11 1.14 -24.56
N GLU A 251 16.98 0.81 -25.85
CA GLU A 251 18.13 0.58 -26.75
C GLU A 251 19.00 1.84 -26.88
N LYS A 252 18.38 3.01 -27.06
CA LYS A 252 19.10 4.29 -27.15
C LYS A 252 19.90 4.61 -25.87
N PHE A 253 19.44 4.18 -24.71
CA PHE A 253 20.17 4.33 -23.44
C PHE A 253 21.41 3.41 -23.38
N GLY A 254 21.48 2.37 -24.20
CA GLY A 254 22.56 1.39 -24.27
C GLY A 254 22.24 0.08 -23.54
N ILE A 255 21.01 -0.12 -23.10
CA ILE A 255 20.57 -1.39 -22.49
C ILE A 255 20.26 -2.37 -23.61
N ASP A 256 20.77 -3.59 -23.50
CA ASP A 256 20.39 -4.69 -24.37
C ASP A 256 18.90 -5.03 -24.19
N THR A 257 18.11 -4.96 -25.24
CA THR A 257 16.67 -5.25 -25.19
C THR A 257 16.34 -6.69 -24.80
N ASN A 258 17.31 -7.61 -24.87
CA ASN A 258 17.17 -8.94 -24.27
C ASN A 258 17.08 -8.87 -22.72
N ASN A 259 17.58 -7.78 -22.13
CA ASN A 259 17.50 -7.49 -20.70
C ASN A 259 16.38 -6.51 -20.38
N MET A 260 15.41 -6.33 -21.26
CA MET A 260 14.20 -5.58 -21.05
C MET A 260 13.06 -6.51 -20.67
N PHE A 261 12.33 -6.19 -19.60
CA PHE A 261 11.19 -6.94 -19.08
C PHE A 261 9.94 -6.08 -19.24
N GLU A 262 9.00 -6.60 -20.01
CA GLU A 262 7.78 -5.87 -20.37
C GLU A 262 6.67 -6.06 -19.33
N PHE A 263 5.76 -5.10 -19.30
CA PHE A 263 4.46 -5.19 -18.67
C PHE A 263 3.49 -4.33 -19.48
N TRP A 264 2.21 -4.32 -19.14
CA TRP A 264 1.18 -3.83 -20.06
C TRP A 264 0.52 -2.56 -19.55
N ASP A 265 -0.24 -1.89 -20.42
CA ASP A 265 -0.96 -0.66 -20.12
C ASP A 265 -2.09 -0.86 -19.09
N TRP A 266 -2.65 -2.07 -19.03
CA TRP A 266 -3.64 -2.49 -18.03
C TRP A 266 -3.04 -2.75 -16.62
N VAL A 267 -1.75 -2.57 -16.44
CA VAL A 267 -1.08 -2.59 -15.13
C VAL A 267 -0.95 -1.16 -14.61
N GLY A 268 -1.68 -0.84 -13.56
CA GLY A 268 -1.52 0.42 -12.84
C GLY A 268 -0.21 0.46 -12.04
N GLY A 269 0.47 1.62 -11.98
CA GLY A 269 1.77 1.76 -11.29
C GLY A 269 1.75 1.26 -9.86
N ARG A 270 0.79 1.69 -9.04
CA ARG A 270 0.65 1.30 -7.63
C ARG A 270 0.20 -0.15 -7.39
N TYR A 271 -0.14 -0.87 -8.46
CA TYR A 271 -0.50 -2.29 -8.47
C TYR A 271 0.51 -3.15 -9.25
N SER A 272 1.69 -2.61 -9.57
CA SER A 272 2.62 -3.23 -10.52
C SER A 272 3.64 -4.17 -9.89
N LEU A 273 3.73 -4.28 -8.57
CA LEU A 273 4.72 -5.15 -7.89
C LEU A 273 4.64 -6.64 -8.32
N TRP A 274 3.49 -7.07 -8.82
CA TRP A 274 3.23 -8.42 -9.32
C TRP A 274 3.77 -8.67 -10.74
N SER A 275 4.12 -7.60 -11.46
CA SER A 275 4.66 -7.63 -12.85
C SER A 275 6.20 -7.72 -12.84
N ALA A 276 6.80 -7.43 -13.99
CA ALA A 276 8.24 -7.25 -14.15
C ALA A 276 8.83 -6.21 -13.17
N ILE A 277 8.03 -5.25 -12.69
CA ILE A 277 8.43 -4.30 -11.65
C ILE A 277 8.88 -5.02 -10.36
N GLY A 278 8.37 -6.23 -10.10
CA GLY A 278 8.81 -7.08 -8.99
C GLY A 278 10.14 -7.81 -9.20
N LEU A 279 10.88 -7.55 -10.28
CA LEU A 279 12.16 -8.24 -10.55
C LEU A 279 13.17 -8.05 -9.41
N SER A 280 13.22 -6.87 -8.78
CA SER A 280 14.08 -6.63 -7.60
C SER A 280 13.67 -7.49 -6.39
N ILE A 281 12.38 -7.77 -6.22
CA ILE A 281 11.87 -8.71 -5.22
C ILE A 281 12.38 -10.12 -5.53
N ALA A 282 12.16 -10.59 -6.76
CA ALA A 282 12.56 -11.92 -7.20
C ALA A 282 14.08 -12.14 -7.10
N LEU A 283 14.89 -11.11 -7.39
CA LEU A 283 16.35 -11.13 -7.17
C LEU A 283 16.72 -11.19 -5.70
N SER A 284 15.95 -10.53 -4.82
CA SER A 284 16.21 -10.55 -3.37
C SER A 284 15.95 -11.89 -2.71
N ILE A 285 14.76 -12.45 -2.94
CA ILE A 285 14.25 -13.61 -2.20
C ILE A 285 14.31 -14.93 -3.00
N GLY A 286 14.76 -14.89 -4.25
CA GLY A 286 14.68 -16.00 -5.19
C GLY A 286 13.32 -16.09 -5.88
N PHE A 287 13.32 -16.62 -7.11
CA PHE A 287 12.12 -16.63 -7.94
C PHE A 287 11.02 -17.54 -7.39
N GLU A 288 11.37 -18.64 -6.75
CA GLU A 288 10.43 -19.57 -6.11
C GLU A 288 9.63 -18.88 -4.99
N ASN A 289 10.28 -18.06 -4.17
CA ASN A 289 9.59 -17.27 -3.14
C ASN A 289 8.74 -16.14 -3.75
N PHE A 290 9.16 -15.59 -4.90
CA PHE A 290 8.33 -14.63 -5.66
C PHE A 290 7.08 -15.33 -6.22
N GLU A 291 7.19 -16.57 -6.72
CA GLU A 291 6.02 -17.35 -7.11
C GLU A 291 5.08 -17.63 -5.94
N GLU A 292 5.59 -17.90 -4.74
CA GLU A 292 4.78 -18.05 -3.53
C GLU A 292 4.07 -16.75 -3.11
N LEU A 293 4.69 -15.59 -3.33
CA LEU A 293 4.03 -14.29 -3.15
C LEU A 293 2.84 -14.15 -4.11
N LEU A 294 3.03 -14.52 -5.40
CA LEU A 294 1.95 -14.52 -6.39
C LEU A 294 0.85 -15.53 -6.01
N ASN A 295 1.21 -16.72 -5.52
CA ASN A 295 0.26 -17.75 -5.08
C ASN A 295 -0.63 -17.25 -3.94
N GLY A 296 -0.05 -16.61 -2.92
CA GLY A 296 -0.82 -16.06 -1.80
C GLY A 296 -1.82 -15.00 -2.23
N ALA A 297 -1.41 -14.12 -3.13
CA ALA A 297 -2.28 -13.10 -3.71
C ALA A 297 -3.37 -13.71 -4.61
N HIS A 298 -3.05 -14.74 -5.40
CA HIS A 298 -4.01 -15.47 -6.20
C HIS A 298 -5.09 -16.16 -5.36
N GLU A 299 -4.71 -16.79 -4.26
CA GLU A 299 -5.69 -17.42 -3.35
C GLU A 299 -6.62 -16.36 -2.71
N MET A 300 -6.10 -15.17 -2.39
CA MET A 300 -6.92 -14.05 -1.93
C MET A 300 -7.83 -13.51 -3.04
N ASP A 301 -7.39 -13.49 -4.31
CA ASP A 301 -8.24 -13.14 -5.47
C ASP A 301 -9.42 -14.12 -5.58
N LYS A 302 -9.18 -15.42 -5.45
CA LYS A 302 -10.24 -16.45 -5.44
C LYS A 302 -11.20 -16.23 -4.29
N HIS A 303 -10.67 -15.99 -3.08
CA HIS A 303 -11.48 -15.68 -1.91
C HIS A 303 -12.36 -14.44 -2.16
N PHE A 304 -11.79 -13.36 -2.66
CA PHE A 304 -12.53 -12.13 -2.95
C PHE A 304 -13.61 -12.33 -4.01
N ARG A 305 -13.31 -13.04 -5.10
CA ARG A 305 -14.24 -13.24 -6.22
C ARG A 305 -15.40 -14.15 -5.86
N SER A 306 -15.14 -15.28 -5.16
CA SER A 306 -16.10 -16.38 -5.04
C SER A 306 -16.72 -16.58 -3.65
N THR A 307 -16.14 -16.00 -2.59
CA THR A 307 -16.68 -16.17 -1.23
C THR A 307 -17.93 -15.29 -1.03
N PRO A 308 -19.00 -15.85 -0.43
CA PRO A 308 -20.19 -15.06 -0.09
C PRO A 308 -19.85 -13.82 0.72
N ILE A 309 -20.61 -12.72 0.51
CA ILE A 309 -20.33 -11.40 1.06
C ILE A 309 -20.17 -11.41 2.60
N GLU A 310 -20.88 -12.28 3.30
CA GLU A 310 -20.84 -12.42 4.76
C GLU A 310 -19.50 -12.93 5.28
N LYS A 311 -18.75 -13.64 4.44
CA LYS A 311 -17.46 -14.27 4.77
C LYS A 311 -16.30 -13.68 3.96
N ASN A 312 -16.55 -12.66 3.16
CA ASN A 312 -15.58 -12.04 2.26
C ASN A 312 -14.76 -10.99 3.02
N ILE A 313 -13.52 -11.32 3.36
CA ILE A 313 -12.66 -10.49 4.22
C ILE A 313 -12.40 -9.10 3.62
N PRO A 314 -11.91 -8.96 2.36
CA PRO A 314 -11.68 -7.64 1.77
C PRO A 314 -12.94 -6.78 1.74
N THR A 315 -14.08 -7.38 1.39
CA THR A 315 -15.37 -6.68 1.37
C THR A 315 -15.78 -6.22 2.76
N THR A 316 -15.65 -7.07 3.78
CA THR A 316 -15.97 -6.73 5.17
C THR A 316 -15.14 -5.56 5.67
N LEU A 317 -13.81 -5.60 5.48
CA LEU A 317 -12.92 -4.50 5.88
C LEU A 317 -13.24 -3.19 5.14
N ALA A 318 -13.57 -3.27 3.86
CA ALA A 318 -13.98 -2.10 3.07
C ALA A 318 -15.26 -1.46 3.63
N LEU A 319 -16.25 -2.28 3.96
CA LEU A 319 -17.54 -1.84 4.49
C LEU A 319 -17.42 -1.26 5.91
N VAL A 320 -16.61 -1.88 6.78
CA VAL A 320 -16.31 -1.34 8.11
C VAL A 320 -15.57 -0.01 8.00
N GLY A 321 -14.57 0.09 7.11
CA GLY A 321 -13.87 1.36 6.84
C GLY A 321 -14.81 2.45 6.32
N LEU A 322 -15.74 2.11 5.42
CA LEU A 322 -16.76 3.05 4.93
C LEU A 322 -17.70 3.52 6.05
N TRP A 323 -18.11 2.62 6.95
CA TRP A 323 -18.90 2.98 8.13
C TRP A 323 -18.15 4.00 8.99
N ASN A 324 -16.90 3.73 9.30
CA ASN A 324 -16.07 4.62 10.11
C ASN A 324 -15.89 6.01 9.47
N THR A 325 -15.69 6.08 8.15
CA THR A 325 -15.45 7.36 7.45
C THR A 325 -16.73 8.14 7.19
N ASN A 326 -17.76 7.50 6.65
CA ASN A 326 -18.96 8.22 6.18
C ASN A 326 -20.05 8.37 7.24
N PHE A 327 -20.08 7.47 8.23
CA PHE A 327 -21.13 7.53 9.26
C PHE A 327 -20.57 7.95 10.63
N LEU A 328 -19.34 7.57 10.97
CA LEU A 328 -18.74 8.00 12.25
C LEU A 328 -17.81 9.22 12.10
N GLY A 329 -17.53 9.67 10.87
CA GLY A 329 -16.83 10.91 10.58
C GLY A 329 -15.31 10.83 10.67
N ALA A 330 -14.73 9.63 10.61
CA ALA A 330 -13.28 9.47 10.56
C ALA A 330 -12.72 9.99 9.23
N GLN A 331 -11.65 10.78 9.27
CA GLN A 331 -10.99 11.30 8.08
C GLN A 331 -9.71 10.53 7.74
N THR A 332 -9.21 9.74 8.67
CA THR A 332 -7.96 8.99 8.54
C THR A 332 -8.17 7.54 8.96
N GLU A 333 -7.28 6.67 8.49
CA GLU A 333 -7.18 5.29 8.93
C GLU A 333 -5.69 4.98 9.16
N ALA A 334 -5.34 4.50 10.35
CA ALA A 334 -3.96 4.15 10.70
C ALA A 334 -3.72 2.65 10.45
N ILE A 335 -2.61 2.30 9.81
CA ILE A 335 -2.13 0.93 9.64
C ILE A 335 -0.90 0.76 10.55
N LEU A 336 -1.03 -0.10 11.56
CA LEU A 336 -0.09 -0.22 12.67
C LEU A 336 0.46 -1.66 12.75
N PRO A 337 1.50 -1.98 11.96
CA PRO A 337 2.09 -3.31 11.98
C PRO A 337 2.98 -3.51 13.23
N TYR A 338 2.72 -4.54 14.02
CA TYR A 338 3.56 -5.00 15.12
C TYR A 338 4.57 -6.04 14.61
N ASP A 339 5.33 -5.62 13.61
CA ASP A 339 6.45 -6.35 13.01
C ASP A 339 7.39 -5.35 12.34
N GLN A 340 8.67 -5.35 12.71
CA GLN A 340 9.65 -4.41 12.17
C GLN A 340 9.86 -4.59 10.66
N TYR A 341 9.72 -5.80 10.12
CA TYR A 341 9.84 -6.03 8.69
C TYR A 341 8.72 -5.37 7.88
N LEU A 342 7.57 -5.11 8.50
CA LEU A 342 6.44 -4.42 7.86
C LEU A 342 6.50 -2.89 7.96
N HIS A 343 7.65 -2.29 8.32
CA HIS A 343 7.78 -0.84 8.53
C HIS A 343 7.44 0.01 7.28
N ARG A 344 7.49 -0.58 6.07
CA ARG A 344 7.10 0.11 4.83
C ARG A 344 5.66 -0.17 4.40
N PHE A 345 4.93 -1.02 5.12
CA PHE A 345 3.59 -1.46 4.73
C PHE A 345 2.57 -0.31 4.66
N ALA A 346 2.51 0.53 5.69
CA ALA A 346 1.65 1.72 5.69
C ALA A 346 2.03 2.69 4.56
N ALA A 347 3.31 2.95 4.33
CA ALA A 347 3.80 3.83 3.26
C ALA A 347 3.42 3.31 1.85
N TYR A 348 3.43 2.00 1.62
CA TYR A 348 2.95 1.42 0.38
C TYR A 348 1.45 1.69 0.17
N PHE A 349 0.63 1.49 1.20
CA PHE A 349 -0.82 1.70 1.11
C PHE A 349 -1.23 3.17 1.18
N GLN A 350 -0.34 4.10 1.55
CA GLN A 350 -0.55 5.53 1.29
C GLN A 350 -0.80 5.76 -0.20
N GLN A 351 0.10 5.29 -1.07
CA GLN A 351 -0.13 5.38 -2.50
C GLN A 351 -1.31 4.50 -2.93
N GLY A 352 -1.35 3.24 -2.49
CA GLY A 352 -2.38 2.27 -2.86
C GLY A 352 -3.80 2.81 -2.66
N ASN A 353 -4.08 3.41 -1.50
CA ASN A 353 -5.41 3.93 -1.18
C ASN A 353 -5.62 5.38 -1.65
N MET A 354 -4.71 6.31 -1.25
CA MET A 354 -4.96 7.74 -1.47
C MET A 354 -4.91 8.13 -2.93
N GLU A 355 -4.02 7.54 -3.73
CA GLU A 355 -3.99 7.76 -5.17
C GLU A 355 -5.19 7.10 -5.88
N SER A 356 -5.69 5.96 -5.37
CA SER A 356 -6.85 5.29 -5.93
C SER A 356 -8.15 5.99 -5.58
N ASN A 357 -8.40 6.24 -4.31
CA ASN A 357 -9.69 6.68 -3.80
C ASN A 357 -9.73 8.16 -3.39
N GLY A 358 -8.62 8.89 -3.47
CA GLY A 358 -8.57 10.33 -3.26
C GLY A 358 -9.15 11.10 -4.47
N LYS A 359 -10.44 10.96 -4.69
CA LYS A 359 -11.16 11.55 -5.82
C LYS A 359 -12.30 12.44 -5.33
N TYR A 360 -12.55 13.55 -6.01
CA TYR A 360 -13.62 14.49 -5.68
C TYR A 360 -14.75 14.52 -6.74
N VAL A 361 -14.62 13.71 -7.78
CA VAL A 361 -15.57 13.61 -8.89
C VAL A 361 -16.04 12.17 -9.02
N ASP A 362 -17.35 11.97 -9.16
CA ASP A 362 -17.96 10.65 -9.40
C ASP A 362 -17.77 10.18 -10.87
N ARG A 363 -18.23 8.95 -11.16
CA ARG A 363 -18.11 8.36 -12.51
C ARG A 363 -18.95 9.08 -13.58
N ASP A 364 -19.90 9.92 -13.19
CA ASP A 364 -20.71 10.73 -14.09
C ASP A 364 -20.15 12.15 -14.28
N GLY A 365 -19.03 12.48 -13.62
CA GLY A 365 -18.39 13.79 -13.70
C GLY A 365 -18.96 14.81 -12.71
N ASN A 366 -19.78 14.41 -11.76
CA ASN A 366 -20.32 15.32 -10.76
C ASN A 366 -19.40 15.47 -9.56
N VAL A 367 -19.32 16.69 -9.02
CA VAL A 367 -18.56 16.95 -7.78
C VAL A 367 -19.24 16.26 -6.60
N ILE A 368 -18.45 15.50 -5.85
CA ILE A 368 -18.87 14.82 -4.62
C ILE A 368 -18.80 15.83 -3.46
N ASN A 369 -19.97 16.10 -2.83
CA ASN A 369 -20.09 17.05 -1.72
C ASN A 369 -20.89 16.52 -0.52
N ASN A 370 -21.45 15.32 -0.61
CA ASN A 370 -22.36 14.74 0.36
C ASN A 370 -21.88 13.42 0.99
N TYR A 371 -20.70 12.93 0.59
CA TYR A 371 -19.99 11.82 1.22
C TYR A 371 -18.48 11.98 1.05
N GLN A 372 -17.70 11.22 1.84
CA GLN A 372 -16.24 11.19 1.77
C GLN A 372 -15.78 10.00 0.92
N THR A 373 -14.70 10.19 0.17
CA THR A 373 -14.03 9.12 -0.59
C THR A 373 -12.89 8.50 0.22
N GLY A 374 -11.68 8.34 -0.31
CA GLY A 374 -10.58 7.68 0.38
C GLY A 374 -10.12 8.39 1.66
N PRO A 375 -9.94 7.68 2.79
CA PRO A 375 -9.34 8.24 4.00
C PRO A 375 -7.85 8.53 3.80
N ILE A 376 -7.29 9.39 4.65
CA ILE A 376 -5.85 9.58 4.77
C ILE A 376 -5.25 8.33 5.42
N ILE A 377 -4.39 7.62 4.72
CA ILE A 377 -3.68 6.45 5.23
C ILE A 377 -2.33 6.86 5.80
N TRP A 378 -2.02 6.38 7.00
CA TRP A 378 -0.75 6.61 7.67
C TRP A 378 -0.47 5.50 8.68
N GLY A 379 0.72 5.47 9.25
CA GLY A 379 1.06 4.53 10.31
C GLY A 379 2.54 4.24 10.39
N GLU A 380 2.93 3.66 11.52
CA GLU A 380 4.28 3.23 11.85
C GLU A 380 4.23 1.90 12.60
N PRO A 381 5.32 1.14 12.65
CA PRO A 381 5.35 -0.08 13.44
C PRO A 381 5.09 0.15 14.93
N GLY A 382 4.32 -0.73 15.56
CA GLY A 382 4.37 -0.94 17.00
C GLY A 382 5.67 -1.68 17.38
N THR A 383 6.27 -1.37 18.50
CA THR A 383 5.83 -0.44 19.58
C THR A 383 6.24 1.03 19.34
N ASN A 384 7.05 1.33 18.33
CA ASN A 384 7.57 2.68 18.07
C ASN A 384 6.46 3.72 17.98
N GLY A 385 5.37 3.44 17.25
CA GLY A 385 4.21 4.31 17.14
C GLY A 385 3.60 4.70 18.49
N GLN A 386 3.63 3.80 19.50
CA GLN A 386 3.14 4.09 20.85
C GLN A 386 3.88 5.26 21.52
N HIS A 387 5.15 5.44 21.19
CA HIS A 387 5.99 6.50 21.72
C HIS A 387 6.05 7.75 20.83
N ALA A 388 5.26 7.76 19.73
CA ALA A 388 5.23 8.87 18.78
C ALA A 388 3.87 9.58 18.73
N PHE A 389 2.77 8.86 18.54
CA PHE A 389 1.47 9.47 18.24
C PHE A 389 0.26 8.82 18.93
N TYR A 390 0.44 7.79 19.75
CA TYR A 390 -0.71 7.13 20.42
C TYR A 390 -1.41 8.04 21.44
N GLN A 391 -0.76 9.07 21.95
CA GLN A 391 -1.42 10.11 22.73
C GLN A 391 -2.63 10.69 21.97
N LEU A 392 -2.46 10.99 20.69
CA LEU A 392 -3.54 11.49 19.83
C LEU A 392 -4.63 10.43 19.63
N ILE A 393 -4.26 9.17 19.36
CA ILE A 393 -5.23 8.10 19.12
C ILE A 393 -6.09 7.87 20.36
N HIS A 394 -5.48 7.82 21.56
CA HIS A 394 -6.20 7.56 22.81
C HIS A 394 -7.02 8.75 23.32
N GLN A 395 -6.43 9.93 23.37
CA GLN A 395 -7.01 11.10 24.05
C GLN A 395 -7.24 12.30 23.14
N GLY A 396 -6.96 12.21 21.85
CA GLY A 396 -7.26 13.26 20.89
C GLY A 396 -8.76 13.36 20.58
N THR A 397 -9.14 14.47 19.96
CA THR A 397 -10.54 14.76 19.58
C THR A 397 -10.93 14.16 18.24
N THR A 398 -9.97 13.66 17.46
CA THR A 398 -10.19 13.06 16.13
C THR A 398 -10.40 11.56 16.27
N LEU A 399 -11.44 11.02 15.61
CA LEU A 399 -11.63 9.57 15.50
C LEU A 399 -10.64 9.00 14.49
N ILE A 400 -9.84 8.03 14.94
CA ILE A 400 -8.82 7.36 14.12
C ILE A 400 -9.04 5.84 14.19
N PRO A 401 -9.78 5.26 13.24
CA PRO A 401 -9.83 3.80 13.09
C PRO A 401 -8.43 3.25 12.81
N CYS A 402 -8.11 2.09 13.41
CA CYS A 402 -6.78 1.51 13.30
C CYS A 402 -6.85 0.05 12.86
N ASP A 403 -6.03 -0.32 11.87
CA ASP A 403 -5.72 -1.70 11.50
C ASP A 403 -4.43 -2.11 12.22
N PHE A 404 -4.53 -2.98 13.21
CA PHE A 404 -3.40 -3.58 13.92
C PHE A 404 -3.03 -4.90 13.23
N ILE A 405 -1.76 -5.07 12.84
CA ILE A 405 -1.28 -6.26 12.13
C ILE A 405 -0.13 -6.87 12.93
N ALA A 406 -0.21 -8.17 13.24
CA ALA A 406 0.89 -8.86 13.92
C ALA A 406 1.04 -10.31 13.44
N PRO A 407 2.29 -10.84 13.33
CA PRO A 407 2.51 -12.27 13.16
C PRO A 407 2.42 -12.99 14.51
N ALA A 408 1.81 -14.19 14.52
CA ALA A 408 1.83 -15.06 15.69
C ALA A 408 3.21 -15.68 15.92
N GLN A 409 3.99 -15.85 14.85
CA GLN A 409 5.34 -16.42 14.89
C GLN A 409 6.38 -15.44 14.34
N SER A 410 7.41 -15.15 15.14
CA SER A 410 8.55 -14.33 14.72
C SER A 410 9.55 -15.12 13.88
N HIS A 411 10.21 -14.44 12.93
CA HIS A 411 11.41 -14.97 12.27
C HIS A 411 12.65 -14.92 13.16
N ASN A 412 12.64 -14.12 14.22
CA ASN A 412 13.75 -13.92 15.14
C ASN A 412 13.30 -14.20 16.58
N PRO A 413 13.27 -15.47 17.02
CA PRO A 413 12.79 -15.84 18.36
C PRO A 413 13.86 -15.53 19.42
N LEU A 414 13.98 -14.26 19.81
CA LEU A 414 14.91 -13.78 20.82
C LEU A 414 14.21 -13.71 22.18
N ALA A 415 14.54 -14.60 23.09
CA ALA A 415 14.00 -14.65 24.45
C ALA A 415 12.47 -14.32 24.49
N ASP A 416 12.05 -13.33 25.28
CA ASP A 416 10.65 -12.93 25.44
C ASP A 416 10.24 -11.71 24.58
N HIS A 417 11.07 -11.27 23.62
CA HIS A 417 10.80 -10.09 22.78
C HIS A 417 9.47 -10.18 22.06
N HIS A 418 9.17 -11.31 21.44
CA HIS A 418 7.93 -11.48 20.69
C HIS A 418 6.69 -11.44 21.60
N ASN A 419 6.75 -12.07 22.77
CA ASN A 419 5.67 -12.04 23.75
C ASN A 419 5.41 -10.61 24.25
N LYS A 420 6.46 -9.81 24.49
CA LYS A 420 6.35 -8.40 24.85
C LYS A 420 5.72 -7.58 23.73
N LEU A 421 6.10 -7.82 22.47
CA LEU A 421 5.51 -7.16 21.32
C LEU A 421 4.01 -7.47 21.20
N LEU A 422 3.64 -8.76 21.26
CA LEU A 422 2.25 -9.19 21.15
C LEU A 422 1.41 -8.76 22.35
N SER A 423 1.95 -8.71 23.57
CA SER A 423 1.22 -8.18 24.71
C SER A 423 0.81 -6.72 24.52
N ASN A 424 1.67 -5.91 23.86
CA ASN A 424 1.33 -4.55 23.47
C ASN A 424 0.28 -4.50 22.37
N PHE A 425 0.39 -5.36 21.35
CA PHE A 425 -0.61 -5.47 20.28
C PHE A 425 -2.01 -5.74 20.85
N PHE A 426 -2.16 -6.71 21.74
CA PHE A 426 -3.45 -7.02 22.39
C PHE A 426 -3.92 -5.92 23.33
N ALA A 427 -3.03 -5.40 24.18
CA ALA A 427 -3.37 -4.38 25.15
C ALA A 427 -3.82 -3.07 24.50
N GLN A 428 -3.21 -2.64 23.39
CA GLN A 428 -3.58 -1.41 22.72
C GLN A 428 -4.98 -1.48 22.10
N THR A 429 -5.33 -2.59 21.45
CA THR A 429 -6.67 -2.75 20.88
C THR A 429 -7.74 -2.85 21.98
N GLU A 430 -7.43 -3.44 23.13
CA GLU A 430 -8.31 -3.49 24.30
C GLU A 430 -8.50 -2.10 24.90
N ALA A 431 -7.40 -1.37 25.15
CA ALA A 431 -7.44 -0.03 25.73
C ALA A 431 -8.17 0.98 24.82
N LEU A 432 -8.01 0.89 23.51
CA LEU A 432 -8.71 1.74 22.54
C LEU A 432 -10.22 1.47 22.53
N ALA A 433 -10.63 0.21 22.65
CA ALA A 433 -12.04 -0.17 22.65
C ALA A 433 -12.75 0.20 23.95
N PHE A 434 -12.14 -0.11 25.09
CA PHE A 434 -12.82 -0.02 26.40
C PHE A 434 -12.45 1.21 27.23
N GLY A 435 -11.27 1.77 27.01
CA GLY A 435 -10.81 2.95 27.75
C GLY A 435 -10.56 2.69 29.25
N LYS A 436 -10.67 3.75 30.05
CA LYS A 436 -10.63 3.74 31.52
C LYS A 436 -11.52 4.86 32.03
N THR A 437 -12.53 4.55 32.83
CA THR A 437 -13.50 5.54 33.34
C THR A 437 -12.93 6.40 34.46
N LYS A 438 -13.65 7.46 34.78
CA LYS A 438 -13.32 8.33 35.91
C LYS A 438 -13.31 7.55 37.21
N GLU A 439 -14.31 6.71 37.43
CA GLU A 439 -14.49 5.91 38.65
C GLU A 439 -13.34 4.90 38.82
N GLU A 440 -12.88 4.29 37.72
CA GLU A 440 -11.73 3.39 37.75
C GLU A 440 -10.44 4.13 38.10
N VAL A 441 -10.22 5.32 37.54
CA VAL A 441 -9.06 6.18 37.87
C VAL A 441 -9.11 6.60 39.34
N GLU A 442 -10.27 7.02 39.88
CA GLU A 442 -10.45 7.37 41.27
C GLU A 442 -10.19 6.17 42.20
N ALA A 443 -10.69 4.98 41.83
CA ALA A 443 -10.44 3.75 42.58
C ALA A 443 -8.95 3.37 42.63
N GLU A 444 -8.21 3.57 41.55
CA GLU A 444 -6.75 3.36 41.51
C GLU A 444 -6.03 4.29 42.49
N PHE A 445 -6.42 5.57 42.54
CA PHE A 445 -5.83 6.54 43.51
C PHE A 445 -6.14 6.18 44.96
N VAL A 446 -7.38 5.81 45.25
CA VAL A 446 -7.78 5.35 46.59
C VAL A 446 -6.98 4.11 47.00
N LYS A 447 -6.83 3.12 46.10
CA LYS A 447 -6.01 1.93 46.33
C LYS A 447 -4.53 2.27 46.57
N ALA A 448 -4.04 3.35 45.95
CA ALA A 448 -2.68 3.87 46.18
C ALA A 448 -2.57 4.76 47.45
N GLY A 449 -3.59 4.83 48.28
CA GLY A 449 -3.62 5.60 49.54
C GLY A 449 -3.79 7.11 49.40
N LYS A 450 -4.28 7.57 48.22
CA LYS A 450 -4.55 9.00 47.97
C LYS A 450 -6.00 9.34 48.29
N SER A 451 -6.26 10.56 48.85
CA SER A 451 -7.63 11.07 49.00
C SER A 451 -8.15 11.55 47.64
N LEU A 452 -9.45 11.45 47.40
CA LEU A 452 -10.08 11.95 46.17
C LEU A 452 -9.92 13.48 46.03
N ASP A 453 -9.92 14.23 47.13
CA ASP A 453 -9.70 15.66 47.09
C ASP A 453 -8.30 16.05 46.60
N ASP A 454 -7.28 15.29 46.97
CA ASP A 454 -5.90 15.54 46.54
C ASP A 454 -5.69 15.28 45.06
N VAL A 455 -6.51 14.40 44.45
CA VAL A 455 -6.31 13.94 43.07
C VAL A 455 -7.35 14.46 42.07
N LYS A 456 -8.40 15.17 42.55
CA LYS A 456 -9.51 15.65 41.70
C LYS A 456 -9.06 16.43 40.45
N ASN A 457 -7.96 17.17 40.55
CA ASN A 457 -7.42 17.96 39.44
C ASN A 457 -6.62 17.12 38.41
N ILE A 458 -6.17 15.91 38.78
CA ILE A 458 -5.41 15.03 37.86
C ILE A 458 -6.28 13.94 37.25
N VAL A 459 -7.38 13.55 37.90
CA VAL A 459 -8.28 12.50 37.43
C VAL A 459 -8.74 12.70 35.99
N PRO A 460 -9.20 13.90 35.53
CA PRO A 460 -9.65 14.10 34.16
C PRO A 460 -8.59 13.78 33.11
N PHE A 461 -7.31 13.98 33.41
CA PHE A 461 -6.19 13.73 32.49
C PHE A 461 -5.80 12.25 32.40
N LYS A 462 -6.31 11.40 33.31
CA LYS A 462 -6.05 9.95 33.34
C LYS A 462 -7.23 9.11 32.86
N VAL A 463 -8.32 9.76 32.49
CA VAL A 463 -9.48 9.10 31.85
C VAL A 463 -9.17 8.83 30.39
N PHE A 464 -9.51 7.64 29.93
CA PHE A 464 -9.44 7.23 28.54
C PHE A 464 -10.87 6.95 28.06
N THR A 465 -11.34 7.70 27.09
CA THR A 465 -12.74 7.61 26.64
C THR A 465 -13.08 6.25 26.02
N GLY A 466 -12.08 5.53 25.54
CA GLY A 466 -12.36 4.29 24.80
C GLY A 466 -13.15 4.54 23.52
N ASN A 467 -13.94 3.56 23.13
CA ASN A 467 -14.86 3.62 21.98
C ASN A 467 -14.15 4.00 20.66
N LYS A 468 -12.88 3.59 20.50
CA LYS A 468 -12.04 3.80 19.32
C LYS A 468 -12.02 2.52 18.49
N PRO A 469 -12.51 2.56 17.23
CA PRO A 469 -12.62 1.37 16.40
C PRO A 469 -11.25 0.82 15.99
N THR A 470 -11.11 -0.51 16.08
CA THR A 470 -9.91 -1.21 15.63
C THR A 470 -10.26 -2.51 14.92
N ASN A 471 -9.46 -2.86 13.90
CA ASN A 471 -9.37 -4.22 13.38
C ASN A 471 -8.06 -4.84 13.86
N SER A 472 -8.09 -6.12 14.24
CA SER A 472 -6.91 -6.90 14.58
C SER A 472 -6.67 -7.96 13.51
N ILE A 473 -5.54 -7.90 12.84
CA ILE A 473 -5.15 -8.82 11.77
C ILE A 473 -3.99 -9.66 12.29
N LEU A 474 -4.28 -10.89 12.69
CA LEU A 474 -3.27 -11.82 13.18
C LEU A 474 -2.87 -12.77 12.04
N VAL A 475 -1.62 -12.70 11.63
CA VAL A 475 -1.03 -13.54 10.59
C VAL A 475 -0.23 -14.66 11.26
N GLN A 476 -0.37 -15.90 10.83
CA GLN A 476 0.36 -17.02 11.44
C GLN A 476 1.88 -16.75 11.45
N LYS A 477 2.43 -16.37 10.30
CA LYS A 477 3.82 -15.93 10.10
C LYS A 477 3.88 -15.11 8.82
N ILE A 478 4.75 -14.09 8.75
CA ILE A 478 4.99 -13.37 7.51
C ILE A 478 5.86 -14.23 6.59
N THR A 479 5.24 -14.83 5.61
CA THR A 479 5.86 -15.63 4.53
C THR A 479 5.57 -14.95 3.20
N PRO A 480 6.24 -15.33 2.09
CA PRO A 480 5.85 -14.85 0.77
C PRO A 480 4.36 -15.04 0.49
N PHE A 481 3.81 -16.21 0.79
CA PHE A 481 2.39 -16.51 0.59
C PHE A 481 1.48 -15.60 1.42
N THR A 482 1.69 -15.51 2.73
CA THR A 482 0.82 -14.71 3.61
C THR A 482 0.94 -13.22 3.35
N LEU A 483 2.13 -12.73 2.98
CA LEU A 483 2.32 -11.33 2.56
C LEU A 483 1.58 -11.06 1.25
N GLY A 484 1.67 -11.95 0.27
CA GLY A 484 0.92 -11.84 -0.98
C GLY A 484 -0.58 -11.76 -0.75
N ALA A 485 -1.11 -12.63 0.10
CA ALA A 485 -2.52 -12.62 0.48
C ALA A 485 -2.91 -11.32 1.22
N LEU A 486 -2.07 -10.83 2.13
CA LEU A 486 -2.30 -9.60 2.89
C LEU A 486 -2.33 -8.37 1.98
N ILE A 487 -1.41 -8.27 1.03
CA ILE A 487 -1.39 -7.17 0.05
C ILE A 487 -2.66 -7.21 -0.82
N ALA A 488 -3.00 -8.37 -1.39
CA ALA A 488 -4.19 -8.51 -2.22
C ALA A 488 -5.49 -8.21 -1.45
N MET A 489 -5.55 -8.55 -0.17
CA MET A 489 -6.67 -8.22 0.71
C MET A 489 -6.90 -6.70 0.78
N TYR A 490 -5.86 -5.91 0.95
CA TYR A 490 -5.95 -4.45 0.97
C TYR A 490 -6.24 -3.86 -0.42
N GLU A 491 -5.65 -4.42 -1.50
CA GLU A 491 -5.97 -3.99 -2.87
C GLU A 491 -7.46 -4.16 -3.18
N HIS A 492 -8.05 -5.29 -2.78
CA HIS A 492 -9.48 -5.53 -2.94
C HIS A 492 -10.35 -4.68 -2.00
N LYS A 493 -9.90 -4.41 -0.76
CA LYS A 493 -10.55 -3.43 0.13
C LYS A 493 -10.68 -2.07 -0.57
N ILE A 494 -9.60 -1.58 -1.16
CA ILE A 494 -9.55 -0.31 -1.91
C ILE A 494 -10.52 -0.34 -3.11
N PHE A 495 -10.52 -1.44 -3.87
CA PHE A 495 -11.42 -1.61 -5.00
C PHE A 495 -12.90 -1.56 -4.58
N VAL A 496 -13.30 -2.28 -3.54
CA VAL A 496 -14.67 -2.29 -3.02
C VAL A 496 -15.10 -0.88 -2.61
N GLN A 497 -14.25 -0.16 -1.89
CA GLN A 497 -14.51 1.23 -1.50
C GLN A 497 -14.72 2.12 -2.73
N GLY A 498 -13.85 2.02 -3.74
CA GLY A 498 -13.97 2.80 -4.98
C GLY A 498 -15.24 2.48 -5.78
N VAL A 499 -15.71 1.23 -5.75
CA VAL A 499 -17.00 0.84 -6.36
C VAL A 499 -18.15 1.54 -5.65
N ILE A 500 -18.19 1.49 -4.32
CA ILE A 500 -19.26 2.10 -3.50
C ILE A 500 -19.22 3.64 -3.59
N PHE A 501 -18.03 4.25 -3.57
CA PHE A 501 -17.85 5.69 -3.75
C PHE A 501 -18.18 6.18 -5.16
N ASN A 502 -18.50 5.28 -6.09
CA ASN A 502 -18.81 5.61 -7.49
C ASN A 502 -17.68 6.41 -8.18
N ILE A 503 -16.42 6.04 -7.95
CA ILE A 503 -15.26 6.75 -8.48
C ILE A 503 -14.40 5.84 -9.40
N PHE A 504 -13.54 6.46 -10.23
CA PHE A 504 -12.52 5.74 -10.98
C PHE A 504 -11.24 5.62 -10.15
N SER A 505 -11.02 4.45 -9.52
CA SER A 505 -9.90 4.21 -8.61
C SER A 505 -8.56 3.96 -9.31
N PHE A 506 -8.52 3.78 -10.62
CA PHE A 506 -7.33 3.28 -11.32
C PHE A 506 -6.64 4.30 -12.23
N ASP A 507 -7.14 5.53 -12.29
CA ASP A 507 -6.46 6.69 -12.85
C ASP A 507 -5.78 7.55 -11.76
N GLN A 508 -5.02 8.58 -12.17
CA GLN A 508 -4.29 9.47 -11.26
C GLN A 508 -4.12 10.90 -11.83
N TRP A 509 -5.15 11.49 -12.38
CA TRP A 509 -5.11 12.84 -12.99
C TRP A 509 -4.61 13.92 -12.05
N GLY A 510 -4.81 13.76 -10.73
CA GLY A 510 -4.41 14.73 -9.70
C GLY A 510 -2.90 14.99 -9.60
N VAL A 511 -2.06 14.10 -10.14
CA VAL A 511 -0.59 14.28 -10.11
C VAL A 511 -0.03 14.94 -11.36
N GLU A 512 -0.86 15.25 -12.39
CA GLU A 512 -0.36 15.75 -13.67
C GLU A 512 -0.05 17.26 -13.67
N LEU A 513 -0.87 18.08 -13.01
CA LEU A 513 -0.69 19.54 -13.01
C LEU A 513 0.67 19.96 -12.42
N GLY A 514 1.09 19.35 -11.31
CA GLY A 514 2.38 19.64 -10.68
C GLY A 514 3.55 19.36 -11.62
N LYS A 515 3.52 18.28 -12.39
CA LYS A 515 4.54 17.94 -13.40
C LYS A 515 4.60 18.98 -14.53
N GLN A 516 3.43 19.40 -15.03
CA GLN A 516 3.34 20.42 -16.08
C GLN A 516 3.97 21.75 -15.62
N LEU A 517 3.67 22.19 -14.39
CA LEU A 517 4.24 23.40 -13.81
C LEU A 517 5.75 23.25 -13.56
N ALA A 518 6.20 22.11 -13.04
CA ALA A 518 7.62 21.85 -12.85
C ALA A 518 8.42 21.93 -14.15
N ASN A 519 7.88 21.37 -15.25
CA ASN A 519 8.52 21.45 -16.57
C ASN A 519 8.61 22.89 -17.12
N ARG A 520 7.68 23.79 -16.74
CA ARG A 520 7.76 25.22 -17.08
C ARG A 520 8.80 25.95 -16.25
N ILE A 521 8.89 25.63 -14.96
CA ILE A 521 9.80 26.28 -14.01
C ILE A 521 11.25 25.85 -14.24
N LEU A 522 11.49 24.60 -14.59
CA LEU A 522 12.84 24.03 -14.69
C LEU A 522 13.81 24.87 -15.56
N PRO A 523 13.48 25.29 -16.79
CA PRO A 523 14.36 26.15 -17.57
C PRO A 523 14.61 27.53 -16.92
N GLU A 524 13.63 28.05 -16.18
CA GLU A 524 13.77 29.35 -15.50
C GLU A 524 14.75 29.31 -14.32
N LEU A 525 15.14 28.13 -13.85
CA LEU A 525 16.14 27.99 -12.78
C LEU A 525 17.58 28.00 -13.28
N THR A 526 17.83 27.96 -14.60
CA THR A 526 19.18 27.76 -15.18
C THR A 526 19.95 29.06 -15.44
N ASP A 527 19.26 30.17 -15.60
CA ASP A 527 19.85 31.50 -15.84
C ASP A 527 19.79 32.39 -14.59
N SER A 528 20.28 33.63 -14.72
CA SER A 528 20.27 34.68 -13.68
C SER A 528 19.14 35.69 -13.86
N GLU A 529 18.30 35.56 -14.87
CA GLU A 529 17.24 36.52 -15.17
C GLU A 529 16.13 36.46 -14.11
N LYS A 530 15.56 37.63 -13.79
CA LYS A 530 14.48 37.73 -12.83
C LYS A 530 13.18 37.14 -13.40
N VAL A 531 12.58 36.19 -12.69
CA VAL A 531 11.32 35.57 -13.07
C VAL A 531 10.14 36.42 -12.61
N ALA A 532 9.15 36.58 -13.50
CA ALA A 532 7.92 37.32 -13.26
C ALA A 532 6.69 36.67 -13.93
N SER A 533 6.82 35.41 -14.39
CA SER A 533 5.81 34.66 -15.18
C SER A 533 4.80 33.91 -14.35
N HIS A 534 4.96 33.87 -13.02
CA HIS A 534 4.12 33.15 -12.07
C HIS A 534 3.42 34.10 -11.08
N ASP A 535 2.73 33.55 -10.10
CA ASP A 535 2.22 34.32 -8.96
C ASP A 535 3.36 34.91 -8.12
N SER A 536 3.05 35.92 -7.29
CA SER A 536 4.05 36.65 -6.52
C SER A 536 4.90 35.79 -5.58
N SER A 537 4.33 34.72 -5.02
CA SER A 537 5.04 33.79 -4.12
C SER A 537 6.01 32.91 -4.90
N THR A 538 5.57 32.30 -6.00
CA THR A 538 6.41 31.44 -6.85
C THR A 538 7.56 32.26 -7.46
N ASN A 539 7.27 33.44 -8.01
CA ASN A 539 8.30 34.36 -8.51
C ASN A 539 9.31 34.75 -7.41
N GLY A 540 8.81 35.08 -6.22
CA GLY A 540 9.64 35.47 -5.09
C GLY A 540 10.60 34.34 -4.67
N LEU A 541 10.09 33.11 -4.57
CA LEU A 541 10.89 31.92 -4.18
C LEU A 541 11.95 31.60 -5.24
N ILE A 542 11.60 31.61 -6.54
CA ILE A 542 12.54 31.34 -7.62
C ILE A 542 13.64 32.39 -7.62
N ASN A 543 13.29 33.68 -7.54
CA ASN A 543 14.26 34.76 -7.53
C ASN A 543 15.17 34.72 -6.30
N GLN A 544 14.63 34.34 -5.13
CA GLN A 544 15.42 34.18 -3.92
C GLN A 544 16.39 32.99 -4.02
N PHE A 545 15.91 31.86 -4.58
CA PHE A 545 16.78 30.72 -4.89
C PHE A 545 17.96 31.12 -5.79
N LYS A 546 17.69 31.85 -6.88
CA LYS A 546 18.73 32.34 -7.78
C LYS A 546 19.72 33.26 -7.07
N ALA A 547 19.24 34.10 -6.15
CA ALA A 547 20.10 35.02 -5.39
C ALA A 547 21.02 34.30 -4.38
N TRP A 548 20.64 33.12 -3.91
CA TRP A 548 21.42 32.32 -2.97
C TRP A 548 22.35 31.30 -3.64
N ARG A 549 22.19 31.04 -4.91
CA ARG A 549 23.01 30.10 -5.71
C ARG A 549 24.27 30.80 -6.24
#